data_c72354fcf7537fc6e94cfc6a623e447e
#
_entry.id   c72354fcf7537fc6e94cfc6a623e447e
#
_cell.length_a   1.000
_cell.length_b   1.000
_cell.length_c   1.000
_cell.angle_alpha   90.00
_cell.angle_beta   90.00
_cell.angle_gamma   90.00
#
_symmetry.space_group_name_H-M   'P 1'
#
loop_
_entity.id
_entity.type
_entity.pdbx_description
1 polymer ?
#
loop_
_entity_poly.entity_id
_entity_poly.type
_entity_poly.pdbx_seq_one_letter_code
_entity_poly.pdbx_strand_id
1 'polypeptide(L)'
;MASELAVGLRSWRARRRVSQLELAVRAGTTQRHVSFIESGRSVPGRDMVIRLAESLQVPLRDRNQLLVAGGYAPAYEETPYDAPSLGAIRAALSGILEGHRPSPAVVVDRRGDVVLANDSFNALVAGVAPYLLDAPVSVPRLFLHPDGLAGRIVNFREWAWHVIDGLTREAALVPNLESDELIAELVKLIPPRPETGPDHLGFAVPLRVRSANGELRLITTLTRFGTAIDVTVSELRMEAFLPADEPTARALRELDHTMLQRVEV
;
A
#
# COMPACT_ATOMS: atom_id res chain seq x y z
N MET A 1 -26.43 -14.62 20.04
CA MET A 1 -25.05 -14.25 19.65
C MET A 1 -25.14 -13.05 18.72
N ALA A 2 -24.21 -12.10 18.79
CA ALA A 2 -24.17 -10.99 17.85
C ALA A 2 -23.87 -11.54 16.44
N SER A 3 -24.54 -11.02 15.39
CA SER A 3 -24.29 -11.43 14.01
C SER A 3 -22.87 -11.01 13.56
N GLU A 4 -22.29 -11.68 12.58
CA GLU A 4 -20.98 -11.31 12.00
C GLU A 4 -20.95 -9.84 11.56
N LEU A 5 -22.04 -9.33 10.98
CA LEU A 5 -22.18 -7.92 10.64
C LEU A 5 -22.04 -7.01 11.87
N ALA A 6 -22.72 -7.34 12.97
CA ALA A 6 -22.67 -6.54 14.20
C ALA A 6 -21.25 -6.48 14.77
N VAL A 7 -20.56 -7.62 14.79
CA VAL A 7 -19.16 -7.71 15.23
C VAL A 7 -18.24 -6.90 14.29
N GLY A 8 -18.40 -7.04 12.99
CA GLY A 8 -17.63 -6.32 11.98
C GLY A 8 -17.76 -4.79 12.09
N LEU A 9 -19.00 -4.28 12.12
CA LEU A 9 -19.27 -2.84 12.26
C LEU A 9 -18.70 -2.27 13.57
N ARG A 10 -18.89 -2.98 14.69
CA ARG A 10 -18.34 -2.56 15.99
C ARG A 10 -16.81 -2.52 15.96
N SER A 11 -16.17 -3.52 15.33
CA SER A 11 -14.72 -3.59 15.17
C SER A 11 -14.20 -2.40 14.35
N TRP A 12 -14.79 -2.12 13.19
CA TRP A 12 -14.41 -0.97 12.36
C TRP A 12 -14.57 0.35 13.09
N ARG A 13 -15.69 0.56 13.80
CA ARG A 13 -15.91 1.77 14.58
C ARG A 13 -14.84 1.94 15.68
N ALA A 14 -14.56 0.87 16.42
CA ALA A 14 -13.54 0.90 17.46
C ALA A 14 -12.15 1.26 16.91
N ARG A 15 -11.76 0.70 15.79
CA ARG A 15 -10.48 1.01 15.09
C ARG A 15 -10.40 2.46 14.64
N ARG A 16 -11.50 3.01 14.15
CA ARG A 16 -11.60 4.43 13.77
C ARG A 16 -11.72 5.36 14.97
N ARG A 17 -11.81 4.82 16.20
CA ARG A 17 -12.01 5.57 17.47
C ARG A 17 -13.22 6.50 17.40
N VAL A 18 -14.27 6.08 16.71
CA VAL A 18 -15.52 6.82 16.53
C VAL A 18 -16.52 6.35 17.58
N SER A 19 -17.21 7.26 18.28
CA SER A 19 -18.30 6.91 19.19
C SER A 19 -19.55 6.46 18.43
N GLN A 20 -20.47 5.71 19.07
CA GLN A 20 -21.76 5.36 18.46
C GLN A 20 -22.58 6.60 18.10
N LEU A 21 -22.50 7.65 18.89
CA LEU A 21 -23.18 8.92 18.63
C LEU A 21 -22.61 9.59 17.37
N GLU A 22 -21.31 9.68 17.28
CA GLU A 22 -20.64 10.28 16.13
C GLU A 22 -20.89 9.49 14.84
N LEU A 23 -20.84 8.16 14.89
CA LEU A 23 -21.20 7.31 13.74
C LEU A 23 -22.64 7.54 13.31
N ALA A 24 -23.56 7.65 14.28
CA ALA A 24 -24.96 7.91 13.99
C ALA A 24 -25.17 9.25 13.27
N VAL A 25 -24.49 10.31 13.71
CA VAL A 25 -24.53 11.63 13.06
C VAL A 25 -23.99 11.55 11.63
N ARG A 26 -22.81 10.94 11.44
CA ARG A 26 -22.19 10.78 10.12
C ARG A 26 -23.06 9.96 9.14
N ALA A 27 -23.71 8.92 9.64
CA ALA A 27 -24.52 8.00 8.83
C ALA A 27 -25.99 8.45 8.68
N GLY A 28 -26.38 9.60 9.25
CA GLY A 28 -27.75 10.11 9.19
C GLY A 28 -28.76 9.20 9.88
N THR A 29 -28.41 8.68 11.09
CA THR A 29 -29.28 7.80 11.90
C THR A 29 -29.22 8.20 13.40
N THR A 30 -29.75 7.36 14.29
CA THR A 30 -29.74 7.61 15.74
C THR A 30 -28.70 6.74 16.43
N GLN A 31 -28.13 7.23 17.56
CA GLN A 31 -27.25 6.43 18.41
C GLN A 31 -27.91 5.13 18.87
N ARG A 32 -29.19 5.16 19.19
CA ARG A 32 -29.99 3.98 19.62
C ARG A 32 -30.00 2.92 18.48
N HIS A 33 -30.17 3.36 17.24
CA HIS A 33 -30.18 2.45 16.09
C HIS A 33 -28.79 1.81 15.89
N VAL A 34 -27.69 2.58 15.93
CA VAL A 34 -26.33 2.05 15.88
C VAL A 34 -26.07 1.04 17.00
N SER A 35 -26.49 1.37 18.24
CA SER A 35 -26.38 0.47 19.40
C SER A 35 -27.15 -0.84 19.20
N PHE A 36 -28.35 -0.80 18.62
CA PHE A 36 -29.15 -1.99 18.36
C PHE A 36 -28.56 -2.85 17.24
N ILE A 37 -27.98 -2.24 16.18
CA ILE A 37 -27.26 -2.96 15.15
C ILE A 37 -26.04 -3.67 15.76
N GLU A 38 -25.18 -2.97 16.48
CA GLU A 38 -23.96 -3.53 17.08
C GLU A 38 -24.21 -4.57 18.18
N SER A 39 -25.40 -4.54 18.79
CA SER A 39 -25.81 -5.57 19.76
C SER A 39 -26.57 -6.73 19.13
N GLY A 40 -26.83 -6.69 17.82
CA GLY A 40 -27.59 -7.71 17.10
C GLY A 40 -29.10 -7.68 17.34
N ARG A 41 -29.60 -6.61 17.96
CA ARG A 41 -31.07 -6.41 18.22
C ARG A 41 -31.82 -5.89 17.00
N SER A 42 -31.12 -5.32 16.02
CA SER A 42 -31.67 -4.82 14.77
C SER A 42 -30.80 -5.28 13.60
N VAL A 43 -31.43 -5.73 12.53
CA VAL A 43 -30.77 -6.02 11.26
C VAL A 43 -30.94 -4.81 10.36
N PRO A 44 -29.86 -4.08 10.02
CA PRO A 44 -29.94 -2.91 9.13
C PRO A 44 -30.20 -3.33 7.70
N GLY A 45 -30.97 -2.54 6.93
CA GLY A 45 -31.10 -2.71 5.49
C GLY A 45 -29.78 -2.44 4.76
N ARG A 46 -29.67 -2.94 3.51
CA ARG A 46 -28.46 -2.83 2.66
C ARG A 46 -27.90 -1.41 2.60
N ASP A 47 -28.74 -0.41 2.36
CA ASP A 47 -28.29 1.00 2.25
C ASP A 47 -27.76 1.55 3.60
N MET A 48 -28.30 1.07 4.72
CA MET A 48 -27.78 1.43 6.03
C MET A 48 -26.41 0.82 6.28
N VAL A 49 -26.17 -0.43 5.86
CA VAL A 49 -24.84 -1.05 5.94
C VAL A 49 -23.83 -0.24 5.13
N ILE A 50 -24.18 0.15 3.91
CA ILE A 50 -23.31 0.98 3.04
C ILE A 50 -23.01 2.32 3.72
N ARG A 51 -24.02 3.06 4.18
CA ARG A 51 -23.83 4.36 4.85
C ARG A 51 -22.97 4.28 6.10
N LEU A 52 -23.15 3.25 6.93
CA LEU A 52 -22.33 3.03 8.11
C LEU A 52 -20.87 2.74 7.72
N ALA A 53 -20.66 1.87 6.74
CA ALA A 53 -19.33 1.52 6.25
C ALA A 53 -18.61 2.74 5.61
N GLU A 54 -19.33 3.57 4.84
CA GLU A 54 -18.80 4.83 4.28
C GLU A 54 -18.43 5.83 5.35
N SER A 55 -19.31 6.02 6.35
CA SER A 55 -19.07 6.92 7.47
C SER A 55 -17.85 6.52 8.31
N LEU A 56 -17.48 5.23 8.30
CA LEU A 56 -16.29 4.67 8.93
C LEU A 56 -15.09 4.59 7.98
N GLN A 57 -15.22 5.04 6.73
CA GLN A 57 -14.18 4.93 5.71
C GLN A 57 -13.63 3.50 5.59
N VAL A 58 -14.54 2.51 5.61
CA VAL A 58 -14.20 1.11 5.40
C VAL A 58 -13.76 0.93 3.95
N PRO A 59 -12.64 0.21 3.65
CA PRO A 59 -12.24 -0.10 2.28
C PRO A 59 -13.32 -0.86 1.50
N LEU A 60 -13.35 -0.74 0.18
CA LEU A 60 -14.41 -1.32 -0.66
C LEU A 60 -14.56 -2.84 -0.49
N ARG A 61 -13.45 -3.57 -0.43
CA ARG A 61 -13.44 -5.02 -0.16
C ARG A 61 -14.14 -5.36 1.15
N ASP A 62 -13.78 -4.64 2.20
CA ASP A 62 -14.34 -4.87 3.54
C ASP A 62 -15.80 -4.41 3.63
N ARG A 63 -16.22 -3.41 2.82
CA ARG A 63 -17.65 -3.07 2.68
C ARG A 63 -18.43 -4.23 2.06
N ASN A 64 -17.87 -4.89 1.04
CA ASN A 64 -18.47 -6.10 0.46
C ASN A 64 -18.57 -7.22 1.50
N GLN A 65 -17.53 -7.42 2.33
CA GLN A 65 -17.57 -8.41 3.42
C GLN A 65 -18.68 -8.08 4.44
N LEU A 66 -18.82 -6.82 4.83
CA LEU A 66 -19.92 -6.39 5.73
C LEU A 66 -21.29 -6.62 5.10
N LEU A 67 -21.45 -6.37 3.80
CA LEU A 67 -22.70 -6.65 3.08
C LEU A 67 -23.01 -8.14 3.09
N VAL A 68 -22.04 -8.99 2.75
CA VAL A 68 -22.18 -10.46 2.77
C VAL A 68 -22.53 -10.96 4.18
N ALA A 69 -21.84 -10.44 5.22
CA ALA A 69 -22.15 -10.75 6.62
C ALA A 69 -23.57 -10.30 7.05
N GLY A 70 -24.14 -9.31 6.34
CA GLY A 70 -25.52 -8.86 6.50
C GLY A 70 -26.55 -9.63 5.65
N GLY A 71 -26.12 -10.62 4.86
CA GLY A 71 -26.98 -11.37 3.95
C GLY A 71 -27.27 -10.66 2.62
N TYR A 72 -26.48 -9.65 2.25
CA TYR A 72 -26.63 -8.89 1.01
C TYR A 72 -25.56 -9.27 -0.02
N ALA A 73 -25.88 -9.11 -1.31
CA ALA A 73 -24.89 -9.22 -2.37
C ALA A 73 -23.84 -8.09 -2.25
N PRO A 74 -22.57 -8.34 -2.67
CA PRO A 74 -21.56 -7.29 -2.83
C PRO A 74 -22.08 -6.11 -3.65
N ALA A 75 -21.62 -4.91 -3.32
CA ALA A 75 -22.01 -3.66 -4.01
C ALA A 75 -20.93 -3.14 -4.95
N TYR A 76 -19.68 -3.49 -4.69
CA TYR A 76 -18.51 -3.01 -5.41
C TYR A 76 -17.90 -4.15 -6.20
N GLU A 77 -17.68 -3.93 -7.49
CA GLU A 77 -17.05 -4.93 -8.35
C GLU A 77 -15.57 -5.12 -7.94
N GLU A 78 -15.09 -6.34 -8.10
CA GLU A 78 -13.69 -6.71 -7.98
C GLU A 78 -13.22 -7.23 -9.34
N THR A 79 -12.83 -6.30 -10.20
CA THR A 79 -12.44 -6.61 -11.56
C THR A 79 -10.99 -7.11 -11.60
N PRO A 80 -10.69 -8.28 -12.20
CA PRO A 80 -9.30 -8.71 -12.39
C PRO A 80 -8.48 -7.63 -13.10
N TYR A 81 -7.25 -7.39 -12.63
CA TYR A 81 -6.41 -6.30 -13.15
C TYR A 81 -6.18 -6.41 -14.67
N ASP A 82 -6.05 -7.63 -15.20
CA ASP A 82 -5.83 -7.94 -16.60
C ASP A 82 -7.11 -7.85 -17.48
N ALA A 83 -8.27 -7.69 -16.86
CA ALA A 83 -9.53 -7.60 -17.57
C ALA A 83 -9.52 -6.46 -18.61
N PRO A 84 -10.13 -6.67 -19.80
CA PRO A 84 -10.20 -5.65 -20.85
C PRO A 84 -10.82 -4.33 -20.38
N SER A 85 -11.81 -4.38 -19.48
CA SER A 85 -12.50 -3.22 -18.91
C SER A 85 -11.56 -2.28 -18.16
N LEU A 86 -10.44 -2.76 -17.59
CA LEU A 86 -9.43 -1.95 -16.93
C LEU A 86 -8.32 -1.43 -17.87
N GLY A 87 -8.47 -1.61 -19.20
CA GLY A 87 -7.49 -1.17 -20.19
C GLY A 87 -7.13 0.32 -20.09
N ALA A 88 -8.12 1.19 -19.91
CA ALA A 88 -7.90 2.63 -19.72
C ALA A 88 -7.12 2.96 -18.44
N ILE A 89 -7.39 2.23 -17.36
CA ILE A 89 -6.68 2.38 -16.06
C ILE A 89 -5.23 1.95 -16.23
N ARG A 90 -4.98 0.79 -16.87
CA ARG A 90 -3.60 0.33 -17.15
C ARG A 90 -2.82 1.32 -18.00
N ALA A 91 -3.43 1.85 -19.07
CA ALA A 91 -2.80 2.86 -19.92
C ALA A 91 -2.46 4.14 -19.14
N ALA A 92 -3.38 4.61 -18.29
CA ALA A 92 -3.14 5.78 -17.44
C ALA A 92 -2.00 5.54 -16.43
N LEU A 93 -1.97 4.36 -15.77
CA LEU A 93 -0.90 3.98 -14.85
C LEU A 93 0.45 3.90 -15.55
N SER A 94 0.51 3.29 -16.74
CA SER A 94 1.74 3.24 -17.54
C SER A 94 2.23 4.65 -17.91
N GLY A 95 1.33 5.54 -18.32
CA GLY A 95 1.68 6.94 -18.62
C GLY A 95 2.18 7.70 -17.40
N ILE A 96 1.59 7.49 -16.21
CA ILE A 96 2.05 8.10 -14.96
C ILE A 96 3.45 7.56 -14.59
N LEU A 97 3.68 6.25 -14.68
CA LEU A 97 4.97 5.64 -14.39
C LEU A 97 6.06 6.15 -15.32
N GLU A 98 5.77 6.26 -16.62
CA GLU A 98 6.71 6.82 -17.59
C GLU A 98 7.02 8.29 -17.30
N GLY A 99 6.02 9.08 -16.92
CA GLY A 99 6.19 10.48 -16.51
C GLY A 99 7.02 10.67 -15.24
N HIS A 100 7.28 9.61 -14.45
CA HIS A 100 8.17 9.66 -13.30
C HIS A 100 9.65 9.49 -13.65
N ARG A 101 9.98 8.99 -14.86
CA ARG A 101 11.38 8.85 -15.27
C ARG A 101 12.11 10.20 -15.19
N PRO A 102 13.35 10.22 -14.72
CA PRO A 102 14.24 9.10 -14.39
C PRO A 102 14.08 8.53 -12.97
N SER A 103 13.08 8.97 -12.20
CA SER A 103 12.85 8.46 -10.85
C SER A 103 12.23 7.06 -10.89
N PRO A 104 12.75 6.09 -10.10
CA PRO A 104 12.13 4.78 -9.98
C PRO A 104 10.69 4.90 -9.46
N ALA A 105 9.76 4.21 -10.11
CA ALA A 105 8.37 4.18 -9.69
C ALA A 105 7.73 2.82 -9.98
N VAL A 106 6.84 2.38 -9.10
CA VAL A 106 6.19 1.07 -9.14
C VAL A 106 4.74 1.20 -8.68
N VAL A 107 3.83 0.51 -9.33
CA VAL A 107 2.46 0.30 -8.87
C VAL A 107 2.39 -1.05 -8.21
N VAL A 108 1.85 -1.07 -7.00
CA VAL A 108 1.67 -2.29 -6.22
C VAL A 108 0.22 -2.46 -5.82
N ASP A 109 -0.16 -3.70 -5.56
CA ASP A 109 -1.44 -4.05 -4.97
C ASP A 109 -1.45 -3.85 -3.44
N ARG A 110 -2.53 -4.28 -2.78
CA ARG A 110 -2.68 -4.19 -1.31
C ARG A 110 -1.65 -5.00 -0.52
N ARG A 111 -1.02 -6.03 -1.12
CA ARG A 111 0.02 -6.86 -0.49
C ARG A 111 1.40 -6.27 -0.64
N GLY A 112 1.54 -5.25 -1.49
CA GLY A 112 2.82 -4.71 -1.91
C GLY A 112 3.47 -5.52 -3.04
N ASP A 113 2.67 -6.34 -3.74
CA ASP A 113 3.13 -7.08 -4.91
C ASP A 113 3.09 -6.19 -6.16
N VAL A 114 4.13 -6.29 -6.99
CA VAL A 114 4.31 -5.46 -8.18
C VAL A 114 3.23 -5.77 -9.22
N VAL A 115 2.52 -4.73 -9.63
CA VAL A 115 1.53 -4.77 -10.72
C VAL A 115 2.13 -4.17 -12.00
N LEU A 116 2.80 -3.03 -11.89
CA LEU A 116 3.53 -2.34 -12.97
C LEU A 116 4.75 -1.64 -12.38
N ALA A 117 5.80 -1.49 -13.19
CA ALA A 117 6.98 -0.73 -12.82
C ALA A 117 7.54 0.02 -14.04
N ASN A 118 8.22 1.15 -13.83
CA ASN A 118 9.00 1.79 -14.88
C ASN A 118 10.41 1.20 -14.96
N ASP A 119 11.12 1.48 -16.07
CA ASP A 119 12.46 0.96 -16.30
C ASP A 119 13.47 1.41 -15.25
N SER A 120 13.28 2.61 -14.68
CA SER A 120 14.13 3.11 -13.60
C SER A 120 13.99 2.28 -12.34
N PHE A 121 12.78 1.77 -12.01
CA PHE A 121 12.58 0.84 -10.91
C PHE A 121 13.24 -0.52 -11.21
N ASN A 122 13.06 -1.05 -12.43
CA ASN A 122 13.69 -2.29 -12.85
C ASN A 122 15.23 -2.20 -12.73
N ALA A 123 15.81 -1.06 -13.11
CA ALA A 123 17.24 -0.81 -12.94
C ALA A 123 17.68 -0.70 -11.48
N LEU A 124 16.86 -0.10 -10.60
CA LEU A 124 17.13 0.00 -9.17
C LEU A 124 17.24 -1.39 -8.53
N VAL A 125 16.32 -2.29 -8.88
CA VAL A 125 16.29 -3.67 -8.34
C VAL A 125 17.17 -4.66 -9.13
N ALA A 126 17.87 -4.22 -10.16
CA ALA A 126 18.78 -5.08 -10.92
C ALA A 126 19.86 -5.70 -10.02
N GLY A 127 20.14 -6.99 -10.24
CA GLY A 127 21.16 -7.75 -9.50
C GLY A 127 20.68 -8.37 -8.19
N VAL A 128 19.37 -8.29 -7.85
CA VAL A 128 18.77 -9.11 -6.79
C VAL A 128 18.70 -10.57 -7.22
N ALA A 129 18.58 -11.50 -6.28
CA ALA A 129 18.45 -12.92 -6.60
C ALA A 129 17.22 -13.19 -7.47
N PRO A 130 17.34 -14.00 -8.55
CA PRO A 130 16.26 -14.22 -9.52
C PRO A 130 14.93 -14.68 -8.89
N TYR A 131 14.97 -15.53 -7.89
CA TYR A 131 13.76 -16.02 -7.22
C TYR A 131 12.92 -14.93 -6.53
N LEU A 132 13.52 -13.78 -6.21
CA LEU A 132 12.79 -12.62 -5.67
C LEU A 132 12.02 -11.85 -6.76
N LEU A 133 12.31 -12.14 -8.03
CA LEU A 133 11.63 -11.59 -9.20
C LEU A 133 10.58 -12.55 -9.76
N ASP A 134 10.42 -13.74 -9.17
CA ASP A 134 9.35 -14.67 -9.50
C ASP A 134 8.01 -14.12 -8.99
N ALA A 135 6.98 -14.16 -9.82
CA ALA A 135 5.66 -13.64 -9.45
C ALA A 135 4.97 -14.49 -8.35
N PRO A 136 4.33 -13.86 -7.36
CA PRO A 136 4.16 -12.43 -7.17
C PRO A 136 5.42 -11.75 -6.62
N VAL A 137 5.87 -10.65 -7.26
CA VAL A 137 7.08 -9.92 -6.89
C VAL A 137 6.76 -8.93 -5.78
N SER A 138 7.24 -9.17 -4.57
CA SER A 138 6.96 -8.32 -3.40
C SER A 138 7.99 -7.20 -3.24
N VAL A 139 7.55 -5.94 -3.31
CA VAL A 139 8.42 -4.78 -3.10
C VAL A 139 9.07 -4.79 -1.72
N PRO A 140 8.37 -5.04 -0.60
CA PRO A 140 9.01 -5.14 0.71
C PRO A 140 10.10 -6.23 0.77
N ARG A 141 9.89 -7.40 0.14
CA ARG A 141 10.92 -8.45 0.07
C ARG A 141 12.11 -8.03 -0.78
N LEU A 142 11.89 -7.41 -1.95
CA LEU A 142 12.98 -6.91 -2.79
C LEU A 142 13.92 -5.98 -2.01
N PHE A 143 13.38 -5.14 -1.14
CA PHE A 143 14.19 -4.18 -0.40
C PHE A 143 14.78 -4.73 0.89
N LEU A 144 14.07 -5.59 1.63
CA LEU A 144 14.48 -6.01 2.97
C LEU A 144 15.16 -7.37 3.03
N HIS A 145 15.06 -8.20 1.97
CA HIS A 145 15.69 -9.52 1.93
C HIS A 145 17.21 -9.40 1.76
N PRO A 146 18.02 -10.26 2.46
CA PRO A 146 19.48 -10.27 2.30
C PRO A 146 19.95 -10.45 0.84
N ASP A 147 19.26 -11.30 0.08
CA ASP A 147 19.52 -11.55 -1.34
C ASP A 147 18.85 -10.53 -2.29
N GLY A 148 18.18 -9.52 -1.71
CA GLY A 148 17.59 -8.38 -2.40
C GLY A 148 18.51 -7.15 -2.32
N LEU A 149 17.90 -5.99 -2.05
CA LEU A 149 18.62 -4.72 -1.95
C LEU A 149 19.24 -4.46 -0.58
N ALA A 150 18.95 -5.26 0.46
CA ALA A 150 19.39 -5.01 1.84
C ALA A 150 20.90 -4.74 1.95
N GLY A 151 21.73 -5.51 1.26
CA GLY A 151 23.20 -5.32 1.25
C GLY A 151 23.68 -4.04 0.55
N ARG A 152 22.83 -3.42 -0.29
CA ARG A 152 23.11 -2.16 -1.00
C ARG A 152 22.59 -0.94 -0.24
N ILE A 153 21.66 -1.10 0.71
CA ILE A 153 21.08 0.00 1.48
C ILE A 153 22.08 0.43 2.56
N VAL A 154 22.53 1.68 2.50
CA VAL A 154 23.56 2.24 3.40
C VAL A 154 23.03 2.41 4.84
N ASN A 155 21.81 2.91 4.97
CA ASN A 155 21.10 3.09 6.24
C ASN A 155 20.09 1.99 6.52
N PHE A 156 20.43 0.71 6.20
CA PHE A 156 19.50 -0.41 6.18
C PHE A 156 18.73 -0.58 7.49
N ARG A 157 19.42 -0.53 8.65
CA ARG A 157 18.77 -0.73 9.94
C ARG A 157 17.65 0.29 10.20
N GLU A 158 17.90 1.55 9.92
CA GLU A 158 16.95 2.64 10.18
C GLU A 158 15.80 2.61 9.18
N TRP A 159 16.14 2.45 7.89
CA TRP A 159 15.15 2.46 6.82
C TRP A 159 14.25 1.22 6.86
N ALA A 160 14.80 0.04 7.16
CA ALA A 160 14.03 -1.19 7.29
C ALA A 160 12.95 -1.07 8.38
N TRP A 161 13.29 -0.52 9.54
CA TRP A 161 12.30 -0.29 10.59
C TRP A 161 11.29 0.80 10.22
N HIS A 162 11.69 1.80 9.47
CA HIS A 162 10.74 2.78 8.94
C HIS A 162 9.70 2.12 8.01
N VAL A 163 10.12 1.20 7.14
CA VAL A 163 9.23 0.40 6.29
C VAL A 163 8.31 -0.48 7.13
N ILE A 164 8.85 -1.25 8.09
CA ILE A 164 8.06 -2.11 8.98
C ILE A 164 7.03 -1.31 9.77
N ASP A 165 7.39 -0.14 10.29
CA ASP A 165 6.46 0.75 10.99
C ASP A 165 5.36 1.27 10.05
N GLY A 166 5.69 1.53 8.80
CA GLY A 166 4.73 1.88 7.74
C GLY A 166 3.72 0.77 7.50
N LEU A 167 4.20 -0.44 7.22
CA LEU A 167 3.36 -1.63 7.02
C LEU A 167 2.49 -1.94 8.26
N THR A 168 3.05 -1.85 9.46
CA THR A 168 2.32 -2.08 10.72
C THR A 168 1.20 -1.05 10.92
N ARG A 169 1.46 0.23 10.62
CA ARG A 169 0.41 1.26 10.67
C ARG A 169 -0.70 1.00 9.66
N GLU A 170 -0.35 0.55 8.46
CA GLU A 170 -1.34 0.20 7.43
C GLU A 170 -2.17 -1.02 7.85
N ALA A 171 -1.54 -2.08 8.32
CA ALA A 171 -2.20 -3.28 8.85
C ALA A 171 -3.13 -2.96 10.04
N ALA A 172 -2.77 -2.03 10.91
CA ALA A 172 -3.63 -1.58 12.01
C ALA A 172 -4.90 -0.87 11.51
N LEU A 173 -4.82 -0.15 10.37
CA LEU A 173 -5.97 0.54 9.78
C LEU A 173 -6.87 -0.42 8.96
N VAL A 174 -6.27 -1.40 8.29
CA VAL A 174 -6.95 -2.38 7.43
C VAL A 174 -6.34 -3.76 7.71
N PRO A 175 -6.79 -4.46 8.76
CA PRO A 175 -6.23 -5.75 9.15
C PRO A 175 -6.39 -6.80 8.08
N ASN A 176 -5.30 -7.51 7.84
CA ASN A 176 -5.22 -8.59 6.89
C ASN A 176 -4.16 -9.58 7.40
N LEU A 177 -4.53 -10.85 7.52
CA LEU A 177 -3.62 -11.91 7.97
C LEU A 177 -2.35 -11.99 7.12
N GLU A 178 -2.47 -11.81 5.81
CA GLU A 178 -1.34 -11.83 4.88
C GLU A 178 -0.33 -10.71 5.15
N SER A 179 -0.82 -9.52 5.54
CA SER A 179 0.06 -8.40 5.94
C SER A 179 0.78 -8.69 7.25
N ASP A 180 0.10 -9.29 8.22
CA ASP A 180 0.69 -9.66 9.50
C ASP A 180 1.76 -10.74 9.32
N GLU A 181 1.51 -11.75 8.46
CA GLU A 181 2.47 -12.79 8.10
C GLU A 181 3.71 -12.21 7.40
N LEU A 182 3.50 -11.32 6.42
CA LEU A 182 4.58 -10.62 5.73
C LEU A 182 5.45 -9.80 6.70
N ILE A 183 4.83 -9.03 7.59
CA ILE A 183 5.55 -8.25 8.60
C ILE A 183 6.37 -9.18 9.51
N ALA A 184 5.77 -10.29 9.98
CA ALA A 184 6.44 -11.26 10.84
C ALA A 184 7.62 -11.95 10.12
N GLU A 185 7.51 -12.21 8.82
CA GLU A 185 8.60 -12.72 7.99
C GLU A 185 9.74 -11.68 7.88
N LEU A 186 9.40 -10.45 7.47
CA LEU A 186 10.39 -9.40 7.22
C LEU A 186 11.16 -8.99 8.48
N VAL A 187 10.48 -8.96 9.64
CA VAL A 187 11.12 -8.66 10.94
C VAL A 187 12.25 -9.66 11.27
N LYS A 188 12.15 -10.92 10.83
CA LYS A 188 13.21 -11.93 11.04
C LYS A 188 14.45 -11.69 10.16
N LEU A 189 14.31 -10.94 9.07
CA LEU A 189 15.36 -10.68 8.10
C LEU A 189 16.17 -9.41 8.41
N ILE A 190 15.63 -8.53 9.26
CA ILE A 190 16.23 -7.21 9.52
C ILE A 190 16.97 -7.18 10.87
N PRO A 191 17.97 -6.29 11.02
CA PRO A 191 18.66 -6.12 12.31
C PRO A 191 17.71 -5.65 13.42
N PRO A 192 18.08 -5.82 14.71
CA PRO A 192 17.30 -5.27 15.80
C PRO A 192 17.05 -3.78 15.66
N ARG A 193 15.91 -3.31 16.19
CA ARG A 193 15.52 -1.89 16.14
C ARG A 193 16.63 -1.00 16.70
N PRO A 194 16.98 0.11 16.03
CA PRO A 194 17.97 1.05 16.56
C PRO A 194 17.46 1.72 17.85
N GLU A 195 18.36 1.98 18.79
CA GLU A 195 18.03 2.65 20.05
C GLU A 195 17.71 4.15 19.84
N THR A 196 18.35 4.77 18.86
CA THR A 196 18.10 6.15 18.44
C THR A 196 17.15 6.18 17.24
N GLY A 197 16.32 7.22 17.17
CA GLY A 197 15.45 7.43 16.02
C GLY A 197 16.24 7.56 14.70
N PRO A 198 15.59 7.38 13.55
CA PRO A 198 16.25 7.44 12.25
C PRO A 198 16.86 8.82 11.99
N ASP A 199 18.02 8.84 11.34
CA ASP A 199 18.56 10.06 10.75
C ASP A 199 17.65 10.46 9.58
N HIS A 200 16.83 11.47 9.80
CA HIS A 200 15.89 11.96 8.82
C HIS A 200 16.23 13.38 8.39
N LEU A 201 15.86 13.73 7.17
CA LEU A 201 16.03 15.07 6.59
C LEU A 201 15.18 16.16 7.29
N GLY A 202 14.73 15.91 8.53
CA GLY A 202 13.80 16.74 9.27
C GLY A 202 12.32 16.46 8.98
N PHE A 203 12.00 15.80 7.85
CA PHE A 203 10.63 15.52 7.41
C PHE A 203 10.44 14.11 6.80
N ALA A 204 11.51 13.43 6.40
CA ALA A 204 11.45 12.08 5.82
C ALA A 204 12.71 11.27 6.12
N VAL A 205 12.58 9.93 6.22
CA VAL A 205 13.70 8.99 6.27
C VAL A 205 14.07 8.63 4.83
N PRO A 206 15.22 9.07 4.31
CA PRO A 206 15.61 8.76 2.94
C PRO A 206 16.05 7.30 2.83
N LEU A 207 15.70 6.65 1.71
CA LEU A 207 16.35 5.42 1.28
C LEU A 207 17.73 5.78 0.69
N ARG A 208 18.81 5.26 1.26
CA ARG A 208 20.17 5.47 0.80
C ARG A 208 20.72 4.19 0.18
N VAL A 209 20.92 4.18 -1.14
CA VAL A 209 21.32 2.97 -1.89
C VAL A 209 22.64 3.19 -2.62
N ARG A 210 23.56 2.22 -2.50
CA ARG A 210 24.76 2.18 -3.32
C ARG A 210 24.39 1.82 -4.76
N SER A 211 24.86 2.62 -5.71
CA SER A 211 24.75 2.36 -7.15
C SER A 211 26.14 2.42 -7.82
N ALA A 212 26.20 2.04 -9.08
CA ALA A 212 27.43 2.17 -9.86
C ALA A 212 27.95 3.62 -9.96
N ASN A 213 27.03 4.60 -9.90
CA ASN A 213 27.33 6.03 -10.03
C ASN A 213 27.37 6.74 -8.65
N GLY A 214 27.58 6.00 -7.57
CA GLY A 214 27.64 6.54 -6.22
C GLY A 214 26.42 6.21 -5.36
N GLU A 215 26.23 6.96 -4.27
CA GLU A 215 25.09 6.80 -3.36
C GLU A 215 23.89 7.58 -3.89
N LEU A 216 22.76 6.90 -4.03
CA LEU A 216 21.47 7.52 -4.30
C LEU A 216 20.74 7.77 -2.97
N ARG A 217 20.19 8.96 -2.80
CA ARG A 217 19.32 9.34 -1.68
C ARG A 217 17.93 9.59 -2.21
N LEU A 218 16.98 8.74 -1.83
CA LEU A 218 15.65 8.70 -2.40
C LEU A 218 14.61 8.93 -1.31
N ILE A 219 13.61 9.77 -1.59
CA ILE A 219 12.42 9.97 -0.75
C ILE A 219 11.29 9.17 -1.39
N THR A 220 10.65 8.30 -0.61
CA THR A 220 9.48 7.53 -1.08
C THR A 220 8.22 8.37 -0.94
N THR A 221 7.43 8.46 -2.01
CA THR A 221 6.09 9.02 -2.01
C THR A 221 5.08 7.96 -2.37
N LEU A 222 3.86 8.09 -1.82
CA LEU A 222 2.76 7.17 -2.05
C LEU A 222 1.58 7.92 -2.68
N THR A 223 1.07 7.40 -3.79
CA THR A 223 -0.11 7.93 -4.48
C THR A 223 -1.18 6.85 -4.58
N ARG A 224 -2.44 7.20 -4.32
CA ARG A 224 -3.61 6.32 -4.41
C ARG A 224 -4.69 6.93 -5.26
N PHE A 225 -5.58 6.10 -5.83
CA PHE A 225 -6.77 6.58 -6.52
C PHE A 225 -7.78 7.14 -5.53
N GLY A 226 -8.14 8.43 -5.68
CA GLY A 226 -9.05 9.11 -4.75
C GLY A 226 -10.53 8.78 -4.96
N THR A 227 -10.92 8.33 -6.16
CA THR A 227 -12.33 8.15 -6.57
C THR A 227 -12.62 6.76 -7.14
N ALA A 228 -11.82 5.75 -6.78
CA ALA A 228 -12.05 4.39 -7.24
C ALA A 228 -13.38 3.84 -6.71
N ILE A 229 -14.17 3.23 -7.59
CA ILE A 229 -15.43 2.54 -7.28
C ILE A 229 -15.33 1.02 -7.44
N ASP A 230 -14.21 0.54 -7.98
CA ASP A 230 -13.85 -0.88 -8.12
C ASP A 230 -12.85 -1.26 -7.02
N VAL A 231 -13.00 -2.46 -6.46
CA VAL A 231 -12.18 -2.97 -5.36
C VAL A 231 -10.70 -3.01 -5.77
N THR A 232 -10.40 -3.66 -6.89
CA THR A 232 -9.01 -3.83 -7.38
C THR A 232 -8.34 -2.48 -7.58
N VAL A 233 -9.01 -1.54 -8.28
CA VAL A 233 -8.47 -0.19 -8.53
C VAL A 233 -8.26 0.59 -7.23
N SER A 234 -9.15 0.45 -6.24
CA SER A 234 -9.04 1.13 -4.95
C SER A 234 -7.85 0.66 -4.10
N GLU A 235 -7.38 -0.56 -4.35
CA GLU A 235 -6.26 -1.18 -3.64
C GLU A 235 -4.91 -0.92 -4.31
N LEU A 236 -4.89 -0.39 -5.54
CA LEU A 236 -3.64 -0.01 -6.20
C LEU A 236 -3.04 1.24 -5.54
N ARG A 237 -1.73 1.20 -5.36
CA ARG A 237 -0.94 2.36 -4.95
C ARG A 237 0.31 2.45 -5.79
N MET A 238 0.73 3.67 -6.10
CA MET A 238 2.02 3.93 -6.73
C MET A 238 3.01 4.41 -5.68
N GLU A 239 4.18 3.81 -5.68
CA GLU A 239 5.34 4.22 -4.91
C GLU A 239 6.36 4.84 -5.87
N ALA A 240 6.77 6.08 -5.62
CA ALA A 240 7.81 6.75 -6.39
C ALA A 240 8.98 7.12 -5.49
N PHE A 241 10.20 6.87 -5.96
CA PHE A 241 11.45 7.11 -5.25
C PHE A 241 12.13 8.35 -5.84
N LEU A 242 11.81 9.50 -5.28
CA LEU A 242 12.24 10.81 -5.79
C LEU A 242 13.63 11.17 -5.25
N PRO A 243 14.50 11.85 -6.04
CA PRO A 243 15.81 12.27 -5.56
C PRO A 243 15.68 13.28 -4.43
N ALA A 244 16.41 13.04 -3.33
CA ALA A 244 16.44 13.93 -2.16
C ALA A 244 17.43 15.09 -2.34
N ASP A 245 18.35 15.00 -3.32
CA ASP A 245 19.38 15.99 -3.58
C ASP A 245 19.77 16.02 -5.07
N GLU A 246 20.45 17.09 -5.49
CA GLU A 246 20.89 17.29 -6.88
C GLU A 246 21.90 16.23 -7.38
N PRO A 247 22.87 15.76 -6.55
CA PRO A 247 23.73 14.65 -6.96
C PRO A 247 22.92 13.38 -7.33
N THR A 248 21.93 13.01 -6.55
CA THR A 248 21.04 11.88 -6.83
C THR A 248 20.21 12.12 -8.10
N ALA A 249 19.65 13.32 -8.26
CA ALA A 249 18.91 13.67 -9.48
C ALA A 249 19.75 13.55 -10.74
N ARG A 250 21.01 13.97 -10.69
CA ARG A 250 21.95 13.84 -11.79
C ARG A 250 22.28 12.38 -12.09
N ALA A 251 22.60 11.60 -11.07
CA ALA A 251 22.91 10.17 -11.22
C ALA A 251 21.75 9.38 -11.84
N LEU A 252 20.49 9.70 -11.46
CA LEU A 252 19.30 9.09 -12.06
C LEU A 252 19.15 9.45 -13.54
N ARG A 253 19.38 10.72 -13.93
CA ARG A 253 19.35 11.15 -15.34
C ARG A 253 20.41 10.42 -16.18
N GLU A 254 21.61 10.24 -15.66
CA GLU A 254 22.69 9.52 -16.34
C GLU A 254 22.37 8.03 -16.52
N LEU A 255 21.78 7.39 -15.50
CA LEU A 255 21.34 5.99 -15.58
C LEU A 255 20.24 5.81 -16.63
N ASP A 256 19.25 6.69 -16.64
CA ASP A 256 18.13 6.66 -17.59
C ASP A 256 18.62 6.85 -19.05
N HIS A 257 19.52 7.79 -19.27
CA HIS A 257 20.11 8.03 -20.60
C HIS A 257 20.89 6.81 -21.12
N THR A 258 21.63 6.15 -20.24
CA THR A 258 22.37 4.92 -20.57
C THR A 258 21.43 3.75 -20.91
N MET A 259 20.27 3.66 -20.25
CA MET A 259 19.27 2.63 -20.57
C MET A 259 18.62 2.86 -21.94
N LEU A 260 18.25 4.11 -22.25
CA LEU A 260 17.66 4.46 -23.56
C LEU A 260 18.57 4.11 -24.71
N GLN A 261 19.88 4.37 -24.59
CA GLN A 261 20.87 4.03 -25.63
C GLN A 261 21.01 2.51 -25.84
N ARG A 262 20.73 1.67 -24.83
CA ARG A 262 20.81 0.20 -24.98
C ARG A 262 19.57 -0.41 -25.64
N VAL A 263 18.47 0.29 -25.69
CA VAL A 263 17.21 -0.17 -26.33
C VAL A 263 17.22 0.14 -27.84
N GLU A 264 18.03 1.11 -28.29
CA GLU A 264 18.12 1.53 -29.69
C GLU A 264 19.15 0.70 -30.51
N VAL A 265 19.85 -0.25 -29.91
CA VAL A 265 20.83 -1.16 -30.54
C VAL A 265 20.28 -2.60 -30.52
#